data_63ac46306acc9e773cbfa2ef5f939ae3
#
_entry.id   63ac46306acc9e773cbfa2ef5f939ae3
#
_cell.length_a   1.000
_cell.length_b   1.000
_cell.length_c   1.000
_cell.angle_alpha   90.00
_cell.angle_beta   90.00
_cell.angle_gamma   90.00
#
_symmetry.space_group_name_H-M   'P 1'
#
loop_
_entity.id
_entity.type
_entity.pdbx_description
1 polymer ?
#
loop_
_entity_poly.entity_id
_entity_poly.type
_entity_poly.pdbx_seq_one_letter_code
_entity_poly.pdbx_strand_id
1 'polypeptide(L)'
;MTLQQLKYVTTVAQTGTISDAAKKLFISQPSLTKAVRELEKEMGITIFERTNRGIVISKEGETFLGYARQVLEQAALLEETYKKKAGRKQEFSVSTQHYSFAVNAFVELIERYGSEKYDFCLRETQTYEIIEDVAQMKSEIGILYLNDFNRTVLEKLLKEHDLVFTELFVAKPHIFVSTKNPLAGKKSVTIEELKPYPYLSFEQGEHNSFYFSEEIFSTVDRPKNIRVRDRATLFNLLIGLNGYTVCSGVIDEELNGENIVSVPLQAQGDMHIGMVTHKKVLPSRLGAIYREALVRYTQQKI
;
A
#
# COMPACT_ATOMS: atom_id res chain seq x y z
N MET A 1 31.41 1.87 -1.82
CA MET A 1 30.88 3.17 -1.34
C MET A 1 30.30 3.00 0.06
N THR A 2 30.56 3.94 0.99
CA THR A 2 30.07 3.94 2.37
C THR A 2 29.44 5.28 2.73
N LEU A 3 28.52 5.32 3.73
CA LEU A 3 27.95 6.58 4.23
C LEU A 3 29.03 7.55 4.73
N GLN A 4 30.13 7.03 5.28
CA GLN A 4 31.25 7.84 5.74
C GLN A 4 31.97 8.51 4.56
N GLN A 5 32.18 7.81 3.45
CA GLN A 5 32.75 8.40 2.23
C GLN A 5 31.82 9.46 1.63
N LEU A 6 30.50 9.23 1.62
CA LEU A 6 29.53 10.26 1.20
C LEU A 6 29.60 11.51 2.09
N LYS A 7 29.71 11.33 3.43
CA LYS A 7 29.90 12.42 4.36
C LYS A 7 31.20 13.19 4.11
N TYR A 8 32.26 12.48 3.73
CA TYR A 8 33.55 13.10 3.43
C TYR A 8 33.46 14.01 2.19
N VAL A 9 32.95 13.49 1.08
CA VAL A 9 32.85 14.28 -0.16
C VAL A 9 31.87 15.45 -0.03
N THR A 10 30.75 15.29 0.66
CA THR A 10 29.83 16.40 0.90
C THR A 10 30.44 17.48 1.77
N THR A 11 31.24 17.10 2.79
CA THR A 11 31.97 18.07 3.63
C THR A 11 33.07 18.79 2.85
N VAL A 12 33.82 18.08 1.99
CA VAL A 12 34.82 18.69 1.11
C VAL A 12 34.17 19.71 0.18
N ALA A 13 33.02 19.37 -0.42
CA ALA A 13 32.27 20.29 -1.28
C ALA A 13 31.78 21.55 -0.53
N GLN A 14 31.40 21.41 0.74
CA GLN A 14 30.95 22.54 1.57
C GLN A 14 32.08 23.47 2.01
N THR A 15 33.27 22.94 2.27
CA THR A 15 34.39 23.71 2.80
C THR A 15 35.28 24.29 1.72
N GLY A 16 35.20 23.77 0.50
CA GLY A 16 36.01 24.24 -0.65
C GLY A 16 37.46 23.76 -0.62
N THR A 17 37.96 23.17 0.47
CA THR A 17 39.33 22.60 0.56
C THR A 17 39.34 21.27 1.32
N ILE A 18 40.27 20.38 0.93
CA ILE A 18 40.44 19.11 1.65
C ILE A 18 41.00 19.35 3.05
N SER A 19 41.84 20.36 3.23
CA SER A 19 42.42 20.68 4.54
C SER A 19 41.38 21.11 5.56
N ASP A 20 40.46 21.99 5.19
CA ASP A 20 39.42 22.49 6.10
C ASP A 20 38.34 21.40 6.34
N ALA A 21 38.04 20.62 5.30
CA ALA A 21 37.18 19.43 5.49
C ALA A 21 37.78 18.42 6.50
N ALA A 22 39.09 18.16 6.40
CA ALA A 22 39.78 17.24 7.32
C ALA A 22 39.74 17.75 8.76
N LYS A 23 39.96 19.06 8.98
CA LYS A 23 39.79 19.71 10.30
C LYS A 23 38.36 19.55 10.82
N LYS A 24 37.36 19.86 10.00
CA LYS A 24 35.93 19.76 10.35
C LYS A 24 35.52 18.33 10.68
N LEU A 25 36.14 17.35 10.03
CA LEU A 25 35.86 15.92 10.22
C LEU A 25 36.72 15.27 11.31
N PHE A 26 37.65 16.00 11.91
CA PHE A 26 38.60 15.50 12.92
C PHE A 26 39.45 14.29 12.44
N ILE A 27 39.87 14.34 11.16
CA ILE A 27 40.73 13.31 10.56
C ILE A 27 41.95 13.94 9.88
N SER A 28 42.95 13.11 9.54
CA SER A 28 44.12 13.60 8.83
C SER A 28 43.78 13.91 7.36
N GLN A 29 44.39 14.98 6.84
CA GLN A 29 44.22 15.33 5.42
C GLN A 29 44.64 14.20 4.46
N PRO A 30 45.72 13.42 4.67
CA PRO A 30 46.05 12.29 3.84
C PRO A 30 44.96 11.21 3.84
N SER A 31 44.34 10.91 4.99
CA SER A 31 43.26 9.93 5.12
C SER A 31 42.03 10.38 4.34
N LEU A 32 41.63 11.65 4.46
CA LEU A 32 40.52 12.20 3.68
C LEU A 32 40.79 12.16 2.18
N THR A 33 42.01 12.55 1.76
CA THR A 33 42.42 12.51 0.36
C THR A 33 42.34 11.08 -0.22
N LYS A 34 42.82 10.08 0.56
CA LYS A 34 42.75 8.68 0.17
C LYS A 34 41.29 8.21 0.01
N ALA A 35 40.46 8.50 0.98
CA ALA A 35 39.04 8.09 0.96
C ALA A 35 38.27 8.71 -0.22
N VAL A 36 38.51 9.96 -0.55
CA VAL A 36 37.92 10.63 -1.74
C VAL A 36 38.38 9.95 -3.02
N ARG A 37 39.69 9.70 -3.18
CA ARG A 37 40.22 9.04 -4.38
C ARG A 37 39.70 7.59 -4.54
N GLU A 38 39.58 6.86 -3.46
CA GLU A 38 39.01 5.50 -3.47
C GLU A 38 37.56 5.51 -3.92
N LEU A 39 36.76 6.47 -3.44
CA LEU A 39 35.39 6.64 -3.88
C LEU A 39 35.29 7.03 -5.35
N GLU A 40 36.07 8.01 -5.81
CA GLU A 40 36.13 8.41 -7.23
C GLU A 40 36.50 7.22 -8.13
N LYS A 41 37.49 6.44 -7.72
CA LYS A 41 37.93 5.23 -8.44
C LYS A 41 36.84 4.17 -8.48
N GLU A 42 36.16 3.91 -7.36
CA GLU A 42 35.10 2.93 -7.26
C GLU A 42 33.89 3.30 -8.15
N MET A 43 33.54 4.58 -8.16
CA MET A 43 32.41 5.11 -8.93
C MET A 43 32.75 5.39 -10.39
N GLY A 44 34.05 5.38 -10.77
CA GLY A 44 34.52 5.66 -12.12
C GLY A 44 34.33 7.12 -12.56
N ILE A 45 34.26 8.06 -11.60
CA ILE A 45 34.02 9.49 -11.85
C ILE A 45 35.07 10.36 -11.16
N THR A 46 35.24 11.58 -11.64
CA THR A 46 35.99 12.61 -10.95
C THR A 46 35.00 13.56 -10.27
N ILE A 47 34.98 13.57 -8.92
CA ILE A 47 34.10 14.47 -8.15
C ILE A 47 34.73 15.85 -8.03
N PHE A 48 36.05 15.90 -7.80
CA PHE A 48 36.79 17.13 -7.55
C PHE A 48 37.98 17.29 -8.46
N GLU A 49 38.06 18.45 -9.11
CA GLU A 49 39.24 18.89 -9.82
C GLU A 49 40.09 19.80 -8.92
N ARG A 50 41.41 19.57 -8.92
CA ARG A 50 42.35 20.38 -8.15
C ARG A 50 42.78 21.58 -8.94
N THR A 51 42.68 22.74 -8.33
CA THR A 51 43.17 24.02 -8.90
C THR A 51 44.15 24.67 -7.94
N ASN A 52 44.89 25.69 -8.42
CA ASN A 52 45.81 26.49 -7.60
C ASN A 52 45.08 27.31 -6.51
N ARG A 53 43.75 27.39 -6.57
CA ARG A 53 42.88 28.14 -5.62
C ARG A 53 42.06 27.22 -4.70
N GLY A 54 42.27 25.91 -4.75
CA GLY A 54 41.50 24.92 -3.99
C GLY A 54 40.93 23.79 -4.86
N ILE A 55 39.74 23.34 -4.54
CA ILE A 55 39.03 22.33 -5.31
C ILE A 55 37.83 22.96 -6.06
N VAL A 56 37.55 22.43 -7.24
CA VAL A 56 36.37 22.73 -8.05
C VAL A 56 35.57 21.45 -8.21
N ILE A 57 34.28 21.54 -8.11
CA ILE A 57 33.39 20.40 -8.30
C ILE A 57 33.20 20.18 -9.80
N SER A 58 33.43 18.97 -10.29
CA SER A 58 33.19 18.63 -11.68
C SER A 58 31.67 18.53 -11.97
N LYS A 59 31.28 18.51 -13.24
CA LYS A 59 29.87 18.35 -13.62
C LYS A 59 29.29 17.00 -13.15
N GLU A 60 30.05 15.93 -13.24
CA GLU A 60 29.67 14.61 -12.72
C GLU A 60 29.61 14.62 -11.19
N GLY A 61 30.58 15.32 -10.54
CA GLY A 61 30.62 15.52 -9.09
C GLY A 61 29.42 16.27 -8.56
N GLU A 62 28.90 17.30 -9.27
CA GLU A 62 27.71 18.02 -8.87
C GLU A 62 26.48 17.10 -8.78
N THR A 63 26.28 16.27 -9.81
CA THR A 63 25.19 15.27 -9.84
C THR A 63 25.36 14.23 -8.73
N PHE A 64 26.56 13.69 -8.57
CA PHE A 64 26.88 12.72 -7.52
C PHE A 64 26.64 13.29 -6.11
N LEU A 65 27.08 14.52 -5.84
CA LEU A 65 26.88 15.19 -4.56
C LEU A 65 25.40 15.46 -4.27
N GLY A 66 24.59 15.68 -5.28
CA GLY A 66 23.13 15.75 -5.16
C GLY A 66 22.54 14.47 -4.57
N TYR A 67 22.84 13.33 -5.17
CA TYR A 67 22.41 12.02 -4.66
C TYR A 67 23.04 11.67 -3.31
N ALA A 68 24.33 12.00 -3.11
CA ALA A 68 25.00 11.75 -1.84
C ALA A 68 24.31 12.47 -0.65
N ARG A 69 23.84 13.72 -0.84
CA ARG A 69 23.07 14.46 0.18
C ARG A 69 21.76 13.76 0.48
N GLN A 70 21.00 13.35 -0.53
CA GLN A 70 19.73 12.62 -0.34
C GLN A 70 19.91 11.32 0.47
N VAL A 71 20.94 10.53 0.15
CA VAL A 71 21.25 9.31 0.91
C VAL A 71 21.59 9.62 2.37
N LEU A 72 22.39 10.67 2.61
CA LEU A 72 22.76 11.08 3.97
C LEU A 72 21.56 11.61 4.76
N GLU A 73 20.64 12.33 4.12
CA GLU A 73 19.38 12.79 4.72
C GLU A 73 18.49 11.60 5.11
N GLN A 74 18.33 10.62 4.23
CA GLN A 74 17.56 9.40 4.55
C GLN A 74 18.21 8.59 5.69
N ALA A 75 19.54 8.48 5.70
CA ALA A 75 20.26 7.84 6.79
C ALA A 75 20.07 8.58 8.13
N ALA A 76 20.10 9.91 8.11
CA ALA A 76 19.85 10.73 9.30
C ALA A 76 18.41 10.58 9.82
N LEU A 77 17.41 10.54 8.93
CA LEU A 77 16.01 10.28 9.28
C LEU A 77 15.84 8.90 9.91
N LEU A 78 16.48 7.88 9.35
CA LEU A 78 16.48 6.52 9.92
C LEU A 78 17.06 6.51 11.33
N GLU A 79 18.23 7.15 11.55
CA GLU A 79 18.83 7.26 12.88
C GLU A 79 17.94 8.03 13.85
N GLU A 80 17.36 9.14 13.45
CA GLU A 80 16.45 9.95 14.28
C GLU A 80 15.22 9.15 14.69
N THR A 81 14.62 8.42 13.74
CA THR A 81 13.45 7.57 13.95
C THR A 81 13.71 6.52 15.05
N TYR A 82 14.90 5.91 15.08
CA TYR A 82 15.18 4.80 16.00
C TYR A 82 15.95 5.21 17.28
N LYS A 83 16.69 6.32 17.28
CA LYS A 83 17.42 6.79 18.46
C LYS A 83 16.55 7.59 19.44
N LYS A 84 15.53 8.32 18.97
CA LYS A 84 14.59 9.07 19.83
C LYS A 84 13.46 8.17 20.33
N LYS A 85 13.67 7.50 21.46
CA LYS A 85 12.64 6.63 22.10
C LYS A 85 11.47 7.39 22.75
N ALA A 86 11.61 8.67 23.05
CA ALA A 86 10.60 9.47 23.75
C ALA A 86 9.70 10.22 22.75
N GLY A 87 8.40 9.89 22.71
CA GLY A 87 7.41 10.61 21.90
C GLY A 87 7.22 10.09 20.48
N ARG A 88 7.61 8.84 20.19
CA ARG A 88 7.37 8.21 18.88
C ARG A 88 5.87 8.11 18.61
N LYS A 89 5.44 8.56 17.44
CA LYS A 89 4.08 8.30 16.96
C LYS A 89 3.88 6.78 16.82
N GLN A 90 2.70 6.32 17.17
CA GLN A 90 2.32 4.96 16.80
C GLN A 90 2.11 4.91 15.29
N GLU A 91 2.73 3.96 14.63
CA GLU A 91 2.61 3.74 13.20
C GLU A 91 1.87 2.42 12.96
N PHE A 92 0.88 2.43 12.06
CA PHE A 92 0.17 1.24 11.64
C PHE A 92 -0.41 1.45 10.24
N SER A 93 -0.25 0.48 9.37
CA SER A 93 -0.68 0.59 7.98
C SER A 93 -1.39 -0.68 7.51
N VAL A 94 -2.49 -0.48 6.79
CA VAL A 94 -3.30 -1.53 6.17
C VAL A 94 -3.52 -1.19 4.70
N SER A 95 -3.40 -2.17 3.81
CA SER A 95 -3.83 -2.08 2.41
C SER A 95 -4.96 -3.07 2.16
N THR A 96 -6.04 -2.65 1.53
CA THR A 96 -7.24 -3.46 1.37
C THR A 96 -7.89 -3.25 0.01
N GLN A 97 -8.55 -4.28 -0.52
CA GLN A 97 -9.58 -4.08 -1.51
C GLN A 97 -10.70 -3.21 -0.89
N HIS A 98 -11.66 -2.76 -1.70
CA HIS A 98 -12.66 -1.77 -1.27
C HIS A 98 -13.74 -2.37 -0.34
N TYR A 99 -13.33 -2.72 0.88
CA TYR A 99 -14.20 -3.33 1.90
C TYR A 99 -14.54 -2.37 3.04
N SER A 100 -15.83 -2.07 3.23
CA SER A 100 -16.29 -1.22 4.34
C SER A 100 -15.99 -1.81 5.73
N PHE A 101 -16.02 -3.14 5.88
CA PHE A 101 -15.71 -3.79 7.15
C PHE A 101 -14.24 -3.57 7.58
N ALA A 102 -13.31 -3.47 6.61
CA ALA A 102 -11.91 -3.17 6.90
C ALA A 102 -11.75 -1.74 7.43
N VAL A 103 -12.48 -0.79 6.85
CA VAL A 103 -12.51 0.60 7.33
C VAL A 103 -13.11 0.68 8.73
N ASN A 104 -14.20 -0.04 8.99
CA ASN A 104 -14.88 -0.05 10.29
C ASN A 104 -13.98 -0.60 11.41
N ALA A 105 -13.31 -1.71 11.15
CA ALA A 105 -12.33 -2.26 12.09
C ALA A 105 -11.16 -1.28 12.36
N PHE A 106 -10.80 -0.46 11.37
CA PHE A 106 -9.75 0.55 11.51
C PHE A 106 -10.23 1.76 12.36
N VAL A 107 -11.46 2.18 12.18
CA VAL A 107 -12.10 3.20 13.05
C VAL A 107 -12.13 2.72 14.50
N GLU A 108 -12.63 1.49 14.75
CA GLU A 108 -12.66 0.89 16.09
C GLU A 108 -11.25 0.83 16.72
N LEU A 109 -10.24 0.48 15.94
CA LEU A 109 -8.85 0.47 16.40
C LEU A 109 -8.41 1.85 16.90
N ILE A 110 -8.69 2.91 16.12
CA ILE A 110 -8.28 4.27 16.47
C ILE A 110 -9.03 4.77 17.72
N GLU A 111 -10.32 4.56 17.78
CA GLU A 111 -11.15 5.00 18.91
C GLU A 111 -10.74 4.37 20.26
N ARG A 112 -10.39 3.08 20.22
CA ARG A 112 -10.06 2.34 21.46
C ARG A 112 -8.60 2.39 21.86
N TYR A 113 -7.69 2.48 20.88
CA TYR A 113 -6.26 2.27 21.09
C TYR A 113 -5.37 3.35 20.49
N GLY A 114 -5.95 4.33 19.83
CA GLY A 114 -5.22 5.51 19.35
C GLY A 114 -4.60 6.26 20.54
N SER A 115 -3.33 6.61 20.45
CA SER A 115 -2.65 7.48 21.41
C SER A 115 -2.81 8.95 20.99
N GLU A 116 -2.31 9.89 21.83
CA GLU A 116 -2.31 11.32 21.46
C GLU A 116 -1.50 11.62 20.17
N LYS A 117 -0.56 10.71 19.80
CA LYS A 117 0.30 10.86 18.63
C LYS A 117 0.35 9.56 17.83
N TYR A 118 -0.26 9.54 16.68
CA TYR A 118 -0.20 8.42 15.75
C TYR A 118 -0.02 8.89 14.31
N ASP A 119 0.44 7.97 13.46
CA ASP A 119 0.53 8.11 12.02
C ASP A 119 0.04 6.79 11.41
N PHE A 120 -1.25 6.74 11.13
CA PHE A 120 -1.92 5.55 10.64
C PHE A 120 -2.31 5.72 9.18
N CYS A 121 -2.16 4.65 8.41
CA CYS A 121 -2.51 4.64 7.00
C CYS A 121 -3.46 3.47 6.70
N LEU A 122 -4.64 3.78 6.19
CA LEU A 122 -5.52 2.82 5.53
C LEU A 122 -5.58 3.16 4.05
N ARG A 123 -5.21 2.20 3.21
CA ARG A 123 -5.16 2.36 1.77
C ARG A 123 -6.11 1.37 1.11
N GLU A 124 -7.17 1.89 0.48
CA GLU A 124 -7.96 1.12 -0.47
C GLU A 124 -7.26 1.17 -1.82
N THR A 125 -6.85 0.00 -2.33
CA THR A 125 -6.02 -0.07 -3.53
C THR A 125 -6.15 -1.40 -4.25
N GLN A 126 -5.50 -1.51 -5.40
CA GLN A 126 -5.53 -2.64 -6.33
C GLN A 126 -4.95 -3.92 -5.70
N THR A 127 -5.46 -5.07 -6.09
CA THR A 127 -5.07 -6.37 -5.53
C THR A 127 -3.56 -6.63 -5.59
N TYR A 128 -2.91 -6.28 -6.70
CA TYR A 128 -1.46 -6.45 -6.82
C TYR A 128 -0.68 -5.51 -5.89
N GLU A 129 -1.11 -4.25 -5.79
CA GLU A 129 -0.49 -3.26 -4.89
C GLU A 129 -0.63 -3.65 -3.42
N ILE A 130 -1.75 -4.27 -3.02
CA ILE A 130 -1.91 -4.82 -1.65
C ILE A 130 -0.82 -5.83 -1.35
N ILE A 131 -0.55 -6.74 -2.30
CA ILE A 131 0.48 -7.77 -2.14
C ILE A 131 1.86 -7.13 -2.05
N GLU A 132 2.17 -6.16 -2.91
CA GLU A 132 3.44 -5.43 -2.88
C GLU A 132 3.62 -4.62 -1.58
N ASP A 133 2.58 -3.93 -1.12
CA ASP A 133 2.64 -3.14 0.10
C ASP A 133 2.99 -3.99 1.33
N VAL A 134 2.41 -5.20 1.43
CA VAL A 134 2.74 -6.13 2.51
C VAL A 134 4.14 -6.73 2.31
N ALA A 135 4.50 -7.09 1.10
CA ALA A 135 5.83 -7.64 0.77
C ALA A 135 6.95 -6.64 1.08
N GLN A 136 6.73 -5.35 0.81
CA GLN A 136 7.67 -4.27 1.06
C GLN A 136 7.54 -3.66 2.46
N MET A 137 6.70 -4.23 3.33
CA MET A 137 6.44 -3.74 4.70
C MET A 137 5.92 -2.29 4.75
N LYS A 138 5.30 -1.80 3.68
CA LYS A 138 4.57 -0.53 3.65
C LYS A 138 3.24 -0.64 4.38
N SER A 139 2.64 -1.84 4.37
CA SER A 139 1.48 -2.20 5.16
C SER A 139 1.76 -3.48 5.94
N GLU A 140 1.30 -3.53 7.20
CA GLU A 140 1.45 -4.71 8.05
C GLU A 140 0.45 -5.80 7.67
N ILE A 141 -0.75 -5.38 7.25
CA ILE A 141 -1.85 -6.28 6.88
C ILE A 141 -2.38 -5.86 5.52
N GLY A 142 -2.54 -6.85 4.64
CA GLY A 142 -3.31 -6.76 3.41
C GLY A 142 -4.67 -7.44 3.57
N ILE A 143 -5.73 -6.97 2.88
CA ILE A 143 -7.03 -7.65 2.85
C ILE A 143 -7.47 -7.80 1.41
N LEU A 144 -7.69 -9.04 1.00
CA LEU A 144 -8.15 -9.40 -0.34
C LEU A 144 -8.99 -10.68 -0.31
N TYR A 145 -9.58 -11.06 -1.44
CA TYR A 145 -10.29 -12.33 -1.55
C TYR A 145 -9.60 -13.30 -2.52
N LEU A 146 -9.83 -14.59 -2.24
CA LEU A 146 -9.52 -15.71 -3.13
C LEU A 146 -10.81 -16.42 -3.54
N ASN A 147 -10.82 -16.99 -4.73
CA ASN A 147 -11.85 -17.90 -5.21
C ASN A 147 -11.21 -18.99 -6.10
N ASP A 148 -11.98 -19.93 -6.59
CA ASP A 148 -11.46 -21.03 -7.42
C ASP A 148 -10.74 -20.53 -8.69
N PHE A 149 -11.15 -19.38 -9.23
CA PHE A 149 -10.56 -18.82 -10.44
C PHE A 149 -9.19 -18.17 -10.19
N ASN A 150 -9.07 -17.34 -9.15
CA ASN A 150 -7.85 -16.55 -8.91
C ASN A 150 -6.85 -17.18 -7.94
N ARG A 151 -7.28 -18.17 -7.13
CA ARG A 151 -6.52 -18.78 -6.04
C ARG A 151 -5.13 -19.22 -6.45
N THR A 152 -5.02 -20.02 -7.50
CA THR A 152 -3.73 -20.58 -7.93
C THR A 152 -2.70 -19.50 -8.28
N VAL A 153 -3.14 -18.43 -8.93
CA VAL A 153 -2.27 -17.33 -9.35
C VAL A 153 -1.86 -16.48 -8.15
N LEU A 154 -2.84 -16.10 -7.30
CA LEU A 154 -2.58 -15.26 -6.15
C LEU A 154 -1.76 -15.99 -5.07
N GLU A 155 -2.06 -17.25 -4.76
CA GLU A 155 -1.28 -18.04 -3.78
C GLU A 155 0.18 -18.24 -4.24
N LYS A 156 0.42 -18.43 -5.55
CA LYS A 156 1.78 -18.48 -6.10
C LYS A 156 2.49 -17.16 -5.84
N LEU A 157 1.87 -16.03 -6.16
CA LEU A 157 2.43 -14.70 -5.95
C LEU A 157 2.69 -14.42 -4.46
N LEU A 158 1.75 -14.75 -3.59
CA LEU A 158 1.92 -14.63 -2.14
C LEU A 158 3.13 -15.44 -1.65
N LYS A 159 3.30 -16.66 -2.15
CA LYS A 159 4.43 -17.54 -1.79
C LYS A 159 5.77 -16.96 -2.26
N GLU A 160 5.83 -16.42 -3.46
CA GLU A 160 7.03 -15.78 -4.03
C GLU A 160 7.50 -14.58 -3.18
N HIS A 161 6.58 -13.89 -2.51
CA HIS A 161 6.85 -12.75 -1.64
C HIS A 161 6.91 -13.09 -0.13
N ASP A 162 7.00 -14.38 0.25
CA ASP A 162 7.00 -14.80 1.66
C ASP A 162 5.75 -14.37 2.44
N LEU A 163 4.59 -14.29 1.79
CA LEU A 163 3.33 -13.89 2.39
C LEU A 163 2.46 -15.10 2.74
N VAL A 164 1.53 -14.91 3.67
CA VAL A 164 0.52 -15.89 4.09
C VAL A 164 -0.86 -15.27 3.99
N PHE A 165 -1.78 -16.00 3.38
CA PHE A 165 -3.20 -15.71 3.43
C PHE A 165 -3.84 -16.45 4.62
N THR A 166 -4.64 -15.73 5.41
CA THR A 166 -5.45 -16.28 6.50
C THR A 166 -6.89 -15.90 6.27
N GLU A 167 -7.75 -16.89 6.03
CA GLU A 167 -9.18 -16.66 5.79
C GLU A 167 -9.85 -16.03 7.01
N LEU A 168 -10.67 -15.01 6.79
CA LEU A 168 -11.52 -14.38 7.78
C LEU A 168 -12.94 -14.95 7.71
N PHE A 169 -13.50 -15.00 6.51
CA PHE A 169 -14.85 -15.55 6.24
C PHE A 169 -15.05 -15.85 4.77
N VAL A 170 -16.12 -16.62 4.50
CA VAL A 170 -16.56 -16.95 3.15
C VAL A 170 -17.86 -16.20 2.87
N ALA A 171 -17.91 -15.45 1.79
CA ALA A 171 -19.10 -14.72 1.35
C ALA A 171 -19.67 -15.32 0.06
N LYS A 172 -21.00 -15.35 -0.03
CA LYS A 172 -21.71 -15.62 -1.29
C LYS A 172 -21.76 -14.35 -2.14
N PRO A 173 -21.78 -14.47 -3.46
CA PRO A 173 -21.89 -13.31 -4.34
C PRO A 173 -23.19 -12.51 -4.10
N HIS A 174 -23.04 -11.20 -4.03
CA HIS A 174 -24.13 -10.23 -3.99
C HIS A 174 -23.89 -9.16 -5.03
N ILE A 175 -24.88 -8.32 -5.22
CA ILE A 175 -24.71 -7.05 -5.92
C ILE A 175 -25.02 -5.89 -5.00
N PHE A 176 -24.30 -4.78 -5.15
CA PHE A 176 -24.74 -3.50 -4.64
C PHE A 176 -25.50 -2.74 -5.70
N VAL A 177 -26.64 -2.20 -5.32
CA VAL A 177 -27.49 -1.35 -6.15
C VAL A 177 -28.05 -0.18 -5.31
N SER A 178 -28.44 0.89 -6.00
CA SER A 178 -29.18 1.96 -5.33
C SER A 178 -30.54 1.46 -4.83
N THR A 179 -31.01 1.98 -3.69
CA THR A 179 -32.38 1.73 -3.18
C THR A 179 -33.47 2.08 -4.19
N LYS A 180 -33.16 2.96 -5.17
CA LYS A 180 -34.05 3.34 -6.27
C LYS A 180 -34.01 2.37 -7.47
N ASN A 181 -33.05 1.42 -7.49
CA ASN A 181 -32.96 0.45 -8.58
C ASN A 181 -34.12 -0.56 -8.48
N PRO A 182 -34.76 -0.94 -9.60
CA PRO A 182 -35.83 -1.95 -9.61
C PRO A 182 -35.43 -3.31 -9.00
N LEU A 183 -34.14 -3.60 -8.93
CA LEU A 183 -33.61 -4.84 -8.34
C LEU A 183 -33.51 -4.76 -6.81
N ALA A 184 -33.54 -3.59 -6.18
CA ALA A 184 -33.32 -3.39 -4.75
C ALA A 184 -34.29 -4.15 -3.85
N GLY A 185 -35.54 -4.30 -4.29
CA GLY A 185 -36.58 -5.02 -3.54
C GLY A 185 -36.65 -6.53 -3.79
N LYS A 186 -35.74 -7.11 -4.60
CA LYS A 186 -35.74 -8.52 -4.91
C LYS A 186 -35.06 -9.35 -3.83
N LYS A 187 -35.55 -10.57 -3.60
CA LYS A 187 -34.89 -11.53 -2.70
C LYS A 187 -33.55 -12.03 -3.25
N SER A 188 -33.41 -12.08 -4.54
CA SER A 188 -32.20 -12.44 -5.27
C SER A 188 -32.35 -12.07 -6.74
N VAL A 189 -31.21 -11.96 -7.45
CA VAL A 189 -31.14 -11.65 -8.89
C VAL A 189 -30.25 -12.63 -9.63
N THR A 190 -30.47 -12.79 -10.91
CA THR A 190 -29.64 -13.59 -11.83
C THR A 190 -28.71 -12.69 -12.63
N ILE A 191 -27.65 -13.26 -13.23
CA ILE A 191 -26.75 -12.52 -14.12
C ILE A 191 -27.50 -11.95 -15.33
N GLU A 192 -28.50 -12.66 -15.84
CA GLU A 192 -29.32 -12.20 -16.98
C GLU A 192 -30.11 -10.92 -16.67
N GLU A 193 -30.64 -10.83 -15.46
CA GLU A 193 -31.39 -9.65 -14.99
C GLU A 193 -30.52 -8.39 -14.85
N LEU A 194 -29.20 -8.56 -14.77
CA LEU A 194 -28.24 -7.47 -14.66
C LEU A 194 -27.88 -6.83 -16.01
N LYS A 195 -28.10 -7.50 -17.14
CA LYS A 195 -27.72 -7.03 -18.49
C LYS A 195 -28.20 -5.62 -18.85
N PRO A 196 -29.42 -5.17 -18.47
CA PRO A 196 -29.88 -3.83 -18.78
C PRO A 196 -29.11 -2.71 -18.10
N TYR A 197 -28.46 -2.99 -16.96
CA TYR A 197 -27.86 -2.01 -16.07
C TYR A 197 -26.35 -1.87 -16.32
N PRO A 198 -25.77 -0.67 -16.12
CA PRO A 198 -24.32 -0.49 -16.16
C PRO A 198 -23.63 -1.28 -15.04
N TYR A 199 -22.59 -2.03 -15.41
CA TYR A 199 -21.70 -2.71 -14.47
C TYR A 199 -20.56 -1.78 -14.09
N LEU A 200 -20.32 -1.63 -12.79
CA LEU A 200 -19.23 -0.86 -12.25
C LEU A 200 -18.23 -1.81 -11.59
N SER A 201 -16.95 -1.59 -11.85
CA SER A 201 -15.85 -2.38 -11.29
C SER A 201 -14.65 -1.51 -10.95
N PHE A 202 -13.77 -2.00 -10.08
CA PHE A 202 -12.52 -1.34 -9.79
C PHE A 202 -11.46 -1.68 -10.83
N GLU A 203 -10.75 -0.67 -11.34
CA GLU A 203 -9.64 -0.90 -12.26
C GLU A 203 -8.41 -1.44 -11.52
N GLN A 204 -7.63 -2.28 -12.20
CA GLN A 204 -6.45 -2.93 -11.62
C GLN A 204 -5.13 -2.40 -12.23
N GLY A 205 -5.13 -1.18 -12.81
CA GLY A 205 -3.95 -0.50 -13.32
C GLY A 205 -3.19 -1.31 -14.36
N GLU A 206 -1.88 -1.40 -14.20
CA GLU A 206 -1.01 -2.16 -15.09
C GLU A 206 -1.21 -3.68 -14.96
N HIS A 207 -1.61 -4.16 -13.79
CA HIS A 207 -1.92 -5.57 -13.51
C HIS A 207 -3.40 -5.87 -13.75
N ASN A 208 -3.89 -5.58 -14.97
CA ASN A 208 -5.31 -5.65 -15.34
C ASN A 208 -5.81 -7.04 -15.76
N SER A 209 -5.09 -8.10 -15.42
CA SER A 209 -5.57 -9.47 -15.59
C SER A 209 -6.79 -9.74 -14.70
N PHE A 210 -7.78 -10.49 -15.19
CA PHE A 210 -8.97 -10.87 -14.43
C PHE A 210 -8.67 -11.58 -13.10
N TYR A 211 -7.49 -12.17 -12.93
CA TYR A 211 -7.07 -12.77 -11.66
C TYR A 211 -6.93 -11.75 -10.52
N PHE A 212 -6.69 -10.48 -10.84
CA PHE A 212 -6.55 -9.40 -9.86
C PHE A 212 -7.85 -8.60 -9.63
N SER A 213 -8.92 -8.90 -10.38
CA SER A 213 -10.21 -8.20 -10.21
C SER A 213 -10.74 -8.36 -8.79
N GLU A 214 -11.33 -7.30 -8.25
CA GLU A 214 -11.98 -7.32 -6.94
C GLU A 214 -13.38 -7.91 -6.95
N GLU A 215 -13.98 -7.99 -8.13
CA GLU A 215 -15.30 -8.53 -8.34
C GLU A 215 -15.21 -9.97 -8.84
N ILE A 216 -15.95 -10.86 -8.19
CA ILE A 216 -16.15 -12.23 -8.70
C ILE A 216 -16.92 -12.17 -10.02
N PHE A 217 -16.71 -13.12 -10.93
CA PHE A 217 -17.27 -13.16 -12.28
C PHE A 217 -16.81 -12.02 -13.20
N SER A 218 -15.61 -11.54 -13.00
CA SER A 218 -15.00 -10.48 -13.83
C SER A 218 -14.85 -10.87 -15.31
N THR A 219 -14.80 -12.17 -15.63
CA THR A 219 -14.70 -12.70 -17.00
C THR A 219 -16.03 -12.73 -17.77
N VAL A 220 -17.15 -12.47 -17.09
CA VAL A 220 -18.47 -12.44 -17.76
C VAL A 220 -18.54 -11.20 -18.64
N ASP A 221 -18.89 -11.38 -19.91
CA ASP A 221 -19.09 -10.28 -20.84
C ASP A 221 -20.30 -9.43 -20.45
N ARG A 222 -20.12 -8.11 -20.43
CA ARG A 222 -21.13 -7.14 -20.04
C ARG A 222 -21.20 -6.00 -21.06
N PRO A 223 -22.38 -5.70 -21.62
CA PRO A 223 -22.51 -4.71 -22.68
C PRO A 223 -22.23 -3.26 -22.21
N LYS A 224 -22.37 -3.00 -20.90
CA LYS A 224 -22.16 -1.68 -20.29
C LYS A 224 -21.20 -1.82 -19.12
N ASN A 225 -19.97 -1.38 -19.29
CA ASN A 225 -18.91 -1.53 -18.31
C ASN A 225 -18.24 -0.18 -18.00
N ILE A 226 -18.16 0.16 -16.73
CA ILE A 226 -17.51 1.39 -16.24
C ILE A 226 -16.49 0.97 -15.19
N ARG A 227 -15.24 1.43 -15.35
CA ARG A 227 -14.16 1.18 -14.38
C ARG A 227 -13.87 2.45 -13.60
N VAL A 228 -13.64 2.30 -12.30
CA VAL A 228 -13.34 3.39 -11.36
C VAL A 228 -12.17 3.03 -10.46
N ARG A 229 -11.63 4.02 -9.74
CA ARG A 229 -10.49 3.81 -8.83
C ARG A 229 -10.87 3.83 -7.36
N ASP A 230 -12.00 4.44 -7.03
CA ASP A 230 -12.36 4.67 -5.63
C ASP A 230 -13.83 4.39 -5.38
N ARG A 231 -14.14 4.07 -4.13
CA ARG A 231 -15.46 3.68 -3.68
C ARG A 231 -16.48 4.83 -3.77
N ALA A 232 -16.07 6.06 -3.52
CA ALA A 232 -16.99 7.20 -3.55
C ALA A 232 -17.49 7.44 -4.98
N THR A 233 -16.60 7.40 -5.97
CA THR A 233 -16.95 7.47 -7.39
C THR A 233 -17.83 6.29 -7.80
N LEU A 234 -17.49 5.06 -7.37
CA LEU A 234 -18.30 3.88 -7.67
C LEU A 234 -19.74 4.06 -7.16
N PHE A 235 -19.92 4.44 -5.91
CA PHE A 235 -21.24 4.62 -5.29
C PHE A 235 -22.04 5.76 -5.92
N ASN A 236 -21.39 6.87 -6.23
CA ASN A 236 -22.04 7.98 -6.94
C ASN A 236 -22.56 7.57 -8.32
N LEU A 237 -21.76 6.85 -9.09
CA LEU A 237 -22.17 6.34 -10.41
C LEU A 237 -23.24 5.24 -10.29
N LEU A 238 -23.14 4.38 -9.27
CA LEU A 238 -24.12 3.34 -8.97
C LEU A 238 -25.51 3.96 -8.71
N ILE A 239 -25.56 5.05 -7.95
CA ILE A 239 -26.79 5.80 -7.68
C ILE A 239 -27.23 6.59 -8.92
N GLY A 240 -26.32 7.34 -9.54
CA GLY A 240 -26.64 8.28 -10.61
C GLY A 240 -27.02 7.60 -11.93
N LEU A 241 -26.45 6.43 -12.23
CA LEU A 241 -26.70 5.66 -13.44
C LEU A 241 -27.61 4.44 -13.25
N ASN A 242 -28.06 4.23 -12.01
CA ASN A 242 -28.82 3.04 -11.65
C ASN A 242 -28.07 1.73 -11.95
N GLY A 243 -26.74 1.76 -11.79
CA GLY A 243 -25.84 0.66 -12.07
C GLY A 243 -25.77 -0.38 -10.95
N TYR A 244 -24.87 -1.35 -11.11
CA TYR A 244 -24.57 -2.35 -10.10
C TYR A 244 -23.07 -2.69 -10.06
N THR A 245 -22.61 -3.21 -8.94
CA THR A 245 -21.32 -3.90 -8.81
C THR A 245 -21.51 -5.25 -8.14
N VAL A 246 -20.63 -6.21 -8.43
CA VAL A 246 -20.65 -7.53 -7.77
C VAL A 246 -19.71 -7.51 -6.57
N CYS A 247 -20.15 -8.01 -5.43
CA CYS A 247 -19.46 -7.85 -4.15
C CYS A 247 -19.73 -9.02 -3.18
N SER A 248 -19.13 -8.95 -2.00
CA SER A 248 -19.34 -9.88 -0.89
C SER A 248 -20.70 -9.74 -0.20
N GLY A 249 -21.44 -8.70 -0.48
CA GLY A 249 -22.71 -8.38 0.20
C GLY A 249 -22.54 -7.68 1.55
N VAL A 250 -21.34 -7.61 2.09
CA VAL A 250 -21.08 -6.96 3.38
C VAL A 250 -20.97 -5.46 3.17
N ILE A 251 -21.95 -4.72 3.68
CA ILE A 251 -21.99 -3.26 3.67
C ILE A 251 -22.28 -2.76 5.09
N ASP A 252 -21.69 -1.64 5.42
CA ASP A 252 -21.97 -0.94 6.67
C ASP A 252 -22.81 0.30 6.38
N GLU A 253 -24.04 0.33 6.85
CA GLU A 253 -24.99 1.42 6.61
C GLU A 253 -24.57 2.72 7.30
N GLU A 254 -23.95 2.63 8.50
CA GLU A 254 -23.48 3.80 9.23
C GLU A 254 -22.37 4.54 8.47
N LEU A 255 -21.50 3.80 7.77
CA LEU A 255 -20.39 4.39 6.99
C LEU A 255 -20.77 4.74 5.55
N ASN A 256 -21.72 4.01 4.95
CA ASN A 256 -22.01 4.13 3.50
C ASN A 256 -23.40 4.75 3.20
N GLY A 257 -24.20 5.01 4.25
CA GLY A 257 -25.54 5.57 4.13
C GLY A 257 -26.59 4.58 3.60
N GLU A 258 -27.86 4.98 3.70
CA GLU A 258 -29.02 4.13 3.39
C GLU A 258 -29.36 4.04 1.88
N ASN A 259 -28.57 4.68 1.00
CA ASN A 259 -28.88 4.78 -0.43
C ASN A 259 -28.47 3.56 -1.24
N ILE A 260 -27.72 2.62 -0.67
CA ILE A 260 -27.19 1.42 -1.32
C ILE A 260 -27.62 0.20 -0.53
N VAL A 261 -28.11 -0.80 -1.25
CA VAL A 261 -28.51 -2.09 -0.68
C VAL A 261 -27.78 -3.23 -1.33
N SER A 262 -27.63 -4.30 -0.56
CA SER A 262 -27.08 -5.57 -0.99
C SER A 262 -28.19 -6.51 -1.42
N VAL A 263 -28.09 -7.11 -2.59
CA VAL A 263 -29.04 -8.11 -3.09
C VAL A 263 -28.30 -9.38 -3.47
N PRO A 264 -28.70 -10.58 -2.98
CA PRO A 264 -28.07 -11.84 -3.31
C PRO A 264 -28.06 -12.13 -4.83
N LEU A 265 -26.89 -12.54 -5.35
CA LEU A 265 -26.73 -12.96 -6.74
C LEU A 265 -26.84 -14.49 -6.85
N GLN A 266 -27.77 -14.97 -7.66
CA GLN A 266 -27.93 -16.39 -7.96
C GLN A 266 -26.84 -16.85 -8.96
N ALA A 267 -25.64 -17.11 -8.40
CA ALA A 267 -24.51 -17.62 -9.15
C ALA A 267 -23.67 -18.56 -8.25
N GLN A 268 -23.05 -19.57 -8.85
CA GLN A 268 -22.15 -20.46 -8.12
C GLN A 268 -20.77 -19.84 -8.00
N GLY A 269 -20.23 -19.85 -6.80
CA GLY A 269 -18.90 -19.38 -6.47
C GLY A 269 -18.87 -18.73 -5.10
N ASP A 270 -17.74 -18.84 -4.44
CA ASP A 270 -17.52 -18.31 -3.10
C ASP A 270 -16.37 -17.30 -3.13
N MET A 271 -16.48 -16.27 -2.30
CA MET A 271 -15.42 -15.31 -2.04
C MET A 271 -14.81 -15.63 -0.67
N HIS A 272 -13.61 -16.20 -0.66
CA HIS A 272 -12.82 -16.43 0.54
C HIS A 272 -12.08 -15.15 0.89
N ILE A 273 -12.63 -14.34 1.75
CA ILE A 273 -12.04 -13.06 2.13
C ILE A 273 -11.09 -13.30 3.30
N GLY A 274 -9.89 -12.73 3.21
CA GLY A 274 -8.88 -12.99 4.22
C GLY A 274 -7.81 -11.90 4.31
N MET A 275 -6.96 -12.09 5.31
CA MET A 275 -5.80 -11.23 5.57
C MET A 275 -4.56 -11.82 4.91
N VAL A 276 -3.72 -10.94 4.40
CA VAL A 276 -2.36 -11.22 3.95
C VAL A 276 -1.37 -10.60 4.93
N THR A 277 -0.43 -11.39 5.42
CA THR A 277 0.63 -10.95 6.32
C THR A 277 1.97 -11.54 5.90
N HIS A 278 3.08 -10.92 6.32
CA HIS A 278 4.41 -11.41 6.02
C HIS A 278 4.83 -12.52 6.98
N LYS A 279 5.28 -13.68 6.46
CA LYS A 279 5.65 -14.89 7.25
C LYS A 279 6.74 -14.65 8.29
N LYS A 280 7.69 -13.77 7.96
CA LYS A 280 8.92 -13.55 8.75
C LYS A 280 8.81 -12.33 9.66
N VAL A 281 7.66 -11.64 9.70
CA VAL A 281 7.44 -10.46 10.53
C VAL A 281 6.43 -10.79 11.62
N LEU A 282 6.81 -10.51 12.86
CA LEU A 282 5.88 -10.64 13.97
C LEU A 282 4.84 -9.52 13.92
N PRO A 283 3.55 -9.82 14.16
CA PRO A 283 2.53 -8.80 14.20
C PRO A 283 2.82 -7.79 15.31
N SER A 284 2.60 -6.51 15.01
CA SER A 284 2.66 -5.46 16.03
C SER A 284 1.48 -5.61 17.01
N ARG A 285 1.53 -4.88 18.13
CA ARG A 285 0.39 -4.81 19.05
C ARG A 285 -0.87 -4.31 18.34
N LEU A 286 -0.75 -3.29 17.49
CA LEU A 286 -1.89 -2.74 16.74
C LEU A 286 -2.39 -3.70 15.67
N GLY A 287 -1.49 -4.42 14.99
CA GLY A 287 -1.85 -5.46 14.03
C GLY A 287 -2.63 -6.60 14.67
N ALA A 288 -2.25 -7.04 15.88
CA ALA A 288 -2.99 -8.05 16.63
C ALA A 288 -4.41 -7.56 16.99
N ILE A 289 -4.53 -6.32 17.48
CA ILE A 289 -5.81 -5.70 17.85
C ILE A 289 -6.72 -5.52 16.61
N TYR A 290 -6.15 -5.04 15.51
CA TYR A 290 -6.90 -4.87 14.26
C TYR A 290 -7.43 -6.22 13.73
N ARG A 291 -6.61 -7.25 13.78
CA ARG A 291 -7.04 -8.61 13.44
C ARG A 291 -8.23 -9.08 14.29
N GLU A 292 -8.18 -8.83 15.60
CA GLU A 292 -9.30 -9.17 16.50
C GLU A 292 -10.55 -8.38 16.16
N ALA A 293 -10.43 -7.09 15.81
CA ALA A 293 -11.55 -6.27 15.38
C ALA A 293 -12.19 -6.80 14.08
N LEU A 294 -11.37 -7.18 13.09
CA LEU A 294 -11.83 -7.83 11.86
C LEU A 294 -12.62 -9.10 12.13
N VAL A 295 -12.08 -9.98 12.97
CA VAL A 295 -12.74 -11.26 13.32
C VAL A 295 -14.07 -11.02 14.04
N ARG A 296 -14.13 -10.10 15.01
CA ARG A 296 -15.39 -9.75 15.69
C ARG A 296 -16.45 -9.23 14.73
N TYR A 297 -16.06 -8.29 13.86
CA TYR A 297 -16.99 -7.71 12.90
C TYR A 297 -17.60 -8.77 11.97
N THR A 298 -16.77 -9.69 11.48
CA THR A 298 -17.22 -10.75 10.58
C THR A 298 -18.11 -11.78 11.28
N GLN A 299 -17.90 -12.05 12.57
CA GLN A 299 -18.76 -12.96 13.35
C GLN A 299 -20.13 -12.37 13.72
N GLN A 300 -20.27 -11.04 13.76
CA GLN A 300 -21.52 -10.36 14.15
C GLN A 300 -22.44 -10.07 12.97
N LYS A 301 -21.92 -9.94 11.76
CA LYS A 301 -22.70 -9.46 10.59
C LYS A 301 -22.77 -10.44 9.43
N ILE A 302 -22.17 -11.61 9.55
CA ILE A 302 -22.17 -12.69 8.56
C ILE A 302 -22.76 -13.95 9.21
#